data_1ca8800ee3d45fe388d7275e52707264
#
_entry.id   1ca8800ee3d45fe388d7275e52707264
#
_cell.length_a   1.000
_cell.length_b   1.000
_cell.length_c   1.000
_cell.angle_alpha   90.00
_cell.angle_beta   90.00
_cell.angle_gamma   90.00
#
_symmetry.space_group_name_H-M   'P 1'
#
loop_
_entity.id
_entity.type
_entity.pdbx_description
1 polymer ?
#
loop_
_entity_poly.entity_id
_entity_poly.type
_entity_poly.pdbx_seq_one_letter_code
_entity_poly.pdbx_strand_id
1 'polypeptide(L)'
;MSAPTGPEQGAGLARRVAVRLHAAASADGAGRSGLAALIWTHALAAAGDALVAVALASTTFFQVSASEARGKIALYLLLTLLPFSLLVPVAGPLLDRFPHGRRYVLALTTGGRGLVAWTLAGSLASLSLYPQALVILVLARAYGVARAAAVVRVRPPELGLVAANARLNVASVASSGAAAALGVAVANTVGTSWVLRLATCAFLVAGVAALRLPSHVDDRRTAEGPAESFSLREAPRPVRRALAATVSLRFLSGLLTLGLAILLKAHHASAPVVGLVLGAAVAGGLLGTGLASRLSAKRTARLTSLALIAPTLACLAAALGATTVLRAVAVGSVGLGASLGKYALDAALQTTVGAAQIGSAFARSETALQLGWALGGGLGLAASLTDRTGLHGGGAITFCFVLATVGALVGLVGAGRWARRAD
;
A
#
# COMPACT_ATOMS: atom_id res chain seq x y z
N MET A 1 21.80 41.88 -23.18
CA MET A 1 21.76 41.46 -21.76
C MET A 1 21.07 40.10 -21.71
N SER A 2 21.84 39.02 -21.82
CA SER A 2 21.33 37.63 -21.80
C SER A 2 21.28 37.18 -20.35
N ALA A 3 20.06 36.75 -19.91
CA ALA A 3 19.86 36.20 -18.57
C ALA A 3 20.63 34.88 -18.45
N PRO A 4 21.28 34.59 -17.32
CA PRO A 4 22.00 33.37 -17.12
C PRO A 4 20.98 32.23 -16.84
N THR A 5 20.75 31.38 -17.84
CA THR A 5 20.12 30.08 -17.69
C THR A 5 21.20 29.08 -17.25
N GLY A 6 21.43 28.96 -15.95
CA GLY A 6 22.50 28.15 -15.44
C GLY A 6 22.08 27.22 -14.28
N PRO A 7 22.87 26.21 -13.93
CA PRO A 7 22.60 25.20 -12.89
C PRO A 7 22.32 25.77 -11.50
N GLU A 8 22.66 27.04 -11.24
CA GLU A 8 22.39 27.72 -9.97
C GLU A 8 20.89 27.97 -9.69
N GLN A 9 20.06 28.14 -10.73
CA GLN A 9 18.62 28.31 -10.54
C GLN A 9 17.93 26.99 -10.11
N GLY A 10 18.40 25.86 -10.64
CA GLY A 10 17.93 24.53 -10.25
C GLY A 10 18.30 24.17 -8.81
N ALA A 11 19.53 24.47 -8.40
CA ALA A 11 19.98 24.26 -7.02
C ALA A 11 19.21 25.12 -6.00
N GLY A 12 18.87 26.36 -6.36
CA GLY A 12 18.06 27.25 -5.54
C GLY A 12 16.61 26.76 -5.39
N LEU A 13 16.01 26.20 -6.45
CA LEU A 13 14.67 25.63 -6.41
C LEU A 13 14.63 24.37 -5.57
N ALA A 14 15.55 23.43 -5.77
CA ALA A 14 15.66 22.20 -5.01
C ALA A 14 15.83 22.48 -3.49
N ARG A 15 16.69 23.45 -3.13
CA ARG A 15 16.86 23.87 -1.74
C ARG A 15 15.58 24.45 -1.14
N ARG A 16 14.85 25.31 -1.89
CA ARG A 16 13.58 25.88 -1.42
C ARG A 16 12.51 24.82 -1.21
N VAL A 17 12.43 23.84 -2.11
CA VAL A 17 11.51 22.68 -2.00
C VAL A 17 11.88 21.85 -0.78
N ALA A 18 13.17 21.52 -0.58
CA ALA A 18 13.63 20.75 0.57
C ALA A 18 13.31 21.45 1.91
N VAL A 19 13.55 22.78 1.99
CA VAL A 19 13.22 23.58 3.19
C VAL A 19 11.73 23.59 3.47
N ARG A 20 10.88 23.75 2.45
CA ARG A 20 9.41 23.71 2.61
C ARG A 20 8.91 22.33 3.05
N LEU A 21 9.45 21.26 2.47
CA LEU A 21 9.12 19.88 2.85
C LEU A 21 9.54 19.60 4.29
N HIS A 22 10.74 20.04 4.68
CA HIS A 22 11.22 19.88 6.06
C HIS A 22 10.36 20.69 7.04
N ALA A 23 10.01 21.92 6.71
CA ALA A 23 9.13 22.75 7.53
C ALA A 23 7.74 22.10 7.69
N ALA A 24 7.15 21.58 6.60
CA ALA A 24 5.86 20.89 6.65
C ALA A 24 5.90 19.60 7.47
N ALA A 25 6.98 18.80 7.35
CA ALA A 25 7.18 17.59 8.14
C ALA A 25 7.37 17.89 9.64
N SER A 26 7.96 19.03 9.98
CA SER A 26 8.29 19.44 11.36
C SER A 26 7.19 20.28 12.03
N ALA A 27 6.12 20.64 11.30
CA ALA A 27 5.02 21.45 11.79
C ALA A 27 4.28 20.79 12.98
N ASP A 28 3.55 21.59 13.75
CA ASP A 28 2.70 21.16 14.86
C ASP A 28 3.43 20.28 15.90
N GLY A 29 4.66 20.65 16.24
CA GLY A 29 5.46 19.93 17.24
C GLY A 29 6.12 18.61 16.74
N ALA A 30 5.91 18.22 15.48
CA ALA A 30 6.42 16.97 14.91
C ALA A 30 7.97 16.88 14.91
N GLY A 31 8.66 18.04 14.81
CA GLY A 31 10.13 18.09 14.89
C GLY A 31 10.64 17.70 16.27
N ARG A 32 10.01 18.15 17.34
CA ARG A 32 10.40 17.88 18.74
C ARG A 32 10.00 16.50 19.21
N SER A 33 8.86 16.00 18.76
CA SER A 33 8.35 14.68 19.16
C SER A 33 9.04 13.50 18.47
N GLY A 34 9.79 13.72 17.39
CA GLY A 34 10.39 12.68 16.56
C GLY A 34 9.51 12.21 15.40
N LEU A 35 8.28 12.72 15.26
CA LEU A 35 7.39 12.35 14.16
C LEU A 35 7.99 12.76 12.80
N ALA A 36 8.64 13.92 12.70
CA ALA A 36 9.32 14.36 11.48
C ALA A 36 10.43 13.39 11.07
N ALA A 37 11.23 12.90 12.01
CA ALA A 37 12.27 11.89 11.75
C ALA A 37 11.67 10.57 11.25
N LEU A 38 10.54 10.14 11.82
CA LEU A 38 9.83 8.94 11.37
C LEU A 38 9.21 9.15 9.96
N ILE A 39 8.71 10.35 9.64
CA ILE A 39 8.20 10.69 8.30
C ILE A 39 9.31 10.54 7.25
N TRP A 40 10.51 11.07 7.52
CA TRP A 40 11.65 10.95 6.59
C TRP A 40 12.15 9.51 6.46
N THR A 41 12.25 8.78 7.56
CA THR A 41 12.60 7.35 7.56
C THR A 41 11.61 6.57 6.69
N HIS A 42 10.31 6.84 6.85
CA HIS A 42 9.27 6.15 6.09
C HIS A 42 9.26 6.55 4.61
N ALA A 43 9.48 7.82 4.29
CA ALA A 43 9.59 8.30 2.92
C ALA A 43 10.73 7.61 2.16
N LEU A 44 11.91 7.51 2.80
CA LEU A 44 13.07 6.80 2.21
C LEU A 44 12.82 5.29 2.05
N ALA A 45 12.21 4.65 3.05
CA ALA A 45 11.84 3.24 2.95
C ALA A 45 10.85 2.99 1.81
N ALA A 46 9.84 3.87 1.65
CA ALA A 46 8.85 3.79 0.58
C ALA A 46 9.46 4.06 -0.80
N ALA A 47 10.44 4.96 -0.89
CA ALA A 47 11.23 5.17 -2.11
C ALA A 47 12.01 3.91 -2.52
N GLY A 48 12.65 3.24 -1.56
CA GLY A 48 13.33 1.96 -1.79
C GLY A 48 12.38 0.87 -2.26
N ASP A 49 11.21 0.74 -1.63
CA ASP A 49 10.18 -0.22 -2.04
C ASP A 49 9.67 0.04 -3.47
N ALA A 50 9.51 1.32 -3.86
CA ALA A 50 9.10 1.69 -5.21
C ALA A 50 10.19 1.36 -6.26
N LEU A 51 11.46 1.61 -5.95
CA LEU A 51 12.59 1.24 -6.82
C LEU A 51 12.66 -0.29 -7.02
N VAL A 52 12.51 -1.08 -5.95
CA VAL A 52 12.44 -2.55 -6.06
C VAL A 52 11.27 -2.98 -6.93
N ALA A 53 10.09 -2.37 -6.75
CA ALA A 53 8.91 -2.67 -7.56
C ALA A 53 9.15 -2.37 -9.06
N VAL A 54 9.76 -1.24 -9.39
CA VAL A 54 10.14 -0.89 -10.78
C VAL A 54 11.13 -1.90 -11.34
N ALA A 55 12.16 -2.28 -10.58
CA ALA A 55 13.16 -3.25 -11.02
C ALA A 55 12.53 -4.62 -11.29
N LEU A 56 11.69 -5.12 -10.38
CA LEU A 56 10.99 -6.40 -10.55
C LEU A 56 9.99 -6.35 -11.71
N ALA A 57 9.26 -5.25 -11.89
CA ALA A 57 8.32 -5.10 -12.99
C ALA A 57 9.03 -5.14 -14.36
N SER A 58 10.19 -4.47 -14.49
CA SER A 58 10.93 -4.43 -15.75
C SER A 58 11.54 -5.77 -16.16
N THR A 59 11.87 -6.65 -15.20
CA THR A 59 12.51 -7.95 -15.50
C THR A 59 11.53 -9.09 -15.70
N THR A 60 10.48 -9.18 -14.86
CA THR A 60 9.59 -10.35 -14.83
C THR A 60 8.32 -10.17 -15.65
N PHE A 61 7.79 -8.95 -15.74
CA PHE A 61 6.46 -8.72 -16.31
C PHE A 61 6.49 -8.48 -17.83
N PHE A 62 7.49 -7.78 -18.32
CA PHE A 62 7.54 -7.36 -19.74
C PHE A 62 8.24 -8.35 -20.68
N GLN A 63 9.10 -9.22 -20.15
CA GLN A 63 9.91 -10.15 -20.96
C GLN A 63 9.31 -11.54 -21.15
N VAL A 64 8.18 -11.86 -20.50
CA VAL A 64 7.62 -13.21 -20.46
C VAL A 64 6.31 -13.28 -21.24
N SER A 65 6.04 -14.43 -21.91
CA SER A 65 4.77 -14.68 -22.60
C SER A 65 3.59 -14.63 -21.62
N ALA A 66 2.38 -14.30 -22.12
CA ALA A 66 1.17 -14.19 -21.26
C ALA A 66 0.86 -15.52 -20.53
N SER A 67 1.23 -16.67 -21.10
CA SER A 67 1.05 -18.00 -20.48
C SER A 67 1.99 -18.24 -19.32
N GLU A 68 3.26 -17.87 -19.44
CA GLU A 68 4.24 -17.96 -18.36
C GLU A 68 4.02 -16.90 -17.29
N ALA A 69 3.53 -15.69 -17.68
CA ALA A 69 3.19 -14.63 -16.74
C ALA A 69 2.16 -15.08 -15.70
N ARG A 70 1.20 -15.95 -16.08
CA ARG A 70 0.17 -16.46 -15.16
C ARG A 70 0.77 -17.31 -14.04
N GLY A 71 1.67 -18.25 -14.36
CA GLY A 71 2.37 -19.07 -13.35
C GLY A 71 3.21 -18.20 -12.39
N LYS A 72 3.93 -17.22 -12.93
CA LYS A 72 4.73 -16.28 -12.15
C LYS A 72 3.88 -15.36 -11.27
N ILE A 73 2.69 -14.94 -11.75
CA ILE A 73 1.75 -14.15 -10.95
C ILE A 73 1.09 -15.01 -9.86
N ALA A 74 0.73 -16.26 -10.14
CA ALA A 74 0.25 -17.19 -9.13
C ALA A 74 1.30 -17.41 -8.03
N LEU A 75 2.56 -17.58 -8.40
CA LEU A 75 3.68 -17.66 -7.46
C LEU A 75 3.87 -16.35 -6.69
N TYR A 76 3.76 -15.20 -7.34
CA TYR A 76 3.81 -13.89 -6.69
C TYR A 76 2.68 -13.72 -5.65
N LEU A 77 1.45 -14.13 -5.98
CA LEU A 77 0.33 -14.11 -5.04
C LEU A 77 0.59 -15.02 -3.84
N LEU A 78 1.07 -16.24 -4.08
CA LEU A 78 1.46 -17.17 -3.02
C LEU A 78 2.54 -16.56 -2.13
N LEU A 79 3.60 -16.02 -2.72
CA LEU A 79 4.69 -15.35 -2.00
C LEU A 79 4.20 -14.11 -1.23
N THR A 80 3.20 -13.40 -1.74
CA THR A 80 2.61 -12.25 -1.05
C THR A 80 1.77 -12.67 0.15
N LEU A 81 1.09 -13.83 0.09
CA LEU A 81 0.30 -14.39 1.19
C LEU A 81 1.15 -15.02 2.29
N LEU A 82 2.27 -15.65 1.92
CA LEU A 82 3.14 -16.39 2.82
C LEU A 82 3.65 -15.55 4.01
N PRO A 83 4.10 -14.28 3.83
CA PRO A 83 4.49 -13.42 4.95
C PRO A 83 3.36 -13.16 5.94
N PHE A 84 2.12 -13.06 5.48
CA PHE A 84 0.98 -12.82 6.37
C PHE A 84 0.63 -14.03 7.21
N SER A 85 0.72 -15.22 6.65
CA SER A 85 0.46 -16.46 7.41
C SER A 85 1.55 -16.76 8.43
N LEU A 86 2.81 -16.42 8.13
CA LEU A 86 3.97 -16.68 9.00
C LEU A 86 4.24 -15.56 10.02
N LEU A 87 4.11 -14.30 9.60
CA LEU A 87 4.51 -13.15 10.44
C LEU A 87 3.43 -12.68 11.38
N VAL A 88 2.14 -12.78 11.01
CA VAL A 88 1.06 -12.27 11.88
C VAL A 88 1.04 -12.96 13.24
N PRO A 89 1.19 -14.30 13.37
CA PRO A 89 1.27 -14.93 14.68
C PRO A 89 2.58 -14.66 15.42
N VAL A 90 3.65 -14.31 14.72
CA VAL A 90 5.00 -14.16 15.29
C VAL A 90 5.38 -12.69 15.55
N ALA A 91 4.88 -11.76 14.75
CA ALA A 91 5.28 -10.36 14.82
C ALA A 91 4.86 -9.66 16.12
N GLY A 92 3.67 -9.97 16.66
CA GLY A 92 3.22 -9.45 17.95
C GLY A 92 4.14 -9.90 19.09
N PRO A 93 4.25 -11.22 19.35
CA PRO A 93 5.14 -11.76 20.39
C PRO A 93 6.61 -11.39 20.19
N LEU A 94 7.09 -11.27 18.95
CA LEU A 94 8.47 -10.88 18.67
C LEU A 94 8.73 -9.41 19.04
N LEU A 95 7.80 -8.50 18.71
CA LEU A 95 7.91 -7.09 19.11
C LEU A 95 7.76 -6.90 20.62
N ASP A 96 6.95 -7.74 21.29
CA ASP A 96 6.79 -7.73 22.73
C ASP A 96 8.04 -8.26 23.47
N ARG A 97 8.80 -9.17 22.82
CA ARG A 97 10.10 -9.65 23.33
C ARG A 97 11.21 -8.59 23.29
N PHE A 98 11.10 -7.59 22.40
CA PHE A 98 12.07 -6.49 22.29
C PHE A 98 11.42 -5.14 22.61
N PRO A 99 10.96 -4.92 23.85
CA PRO A 99 10.24 -3.70 24.24
C PRO A 99 11.08 -2.43 24.11
N HIS A 100 12.42 -2.55 24.13
CA HIS A 100 13.39 -1.47 24.03
C HIS A 100 14.10 -1.39 22.67
N GLY A 101 13.55 -1.99 21.62
CA GLY A 101 14.28 -2.15 20.36
C GLY A 101 13.58 -1.68 19.09
N ARG A 102 12.52 -0.84 19.19
CA ARG A 102 11.75 -0.43 17.98
C ARG A 102 12.59 0.28 16.95
N ARG A 103 13.53 1.14 17.37
CA ARG A 103 14.48 1.79 16.46
C ARG A 103 15.35 0.78 15.75
N TYR A 104 15.83 -0.23 16.47
CA TYR A 104 16.65 -1.30 15.90
C TYR A 104 15.85 -2.20 14.95
N VAL A 105 14.57 -2.50 15.27
CA VAL A 105 13.70 -3.25 14.36
C VAL A 105 13.45 -2.47 13.06
N LEU A 106 13.19 -1.16 13.16
CA LEU A 106 13.05 -0.31 11.98
C LEU A 106 14.34 -0.27 11.16
N ALA A 107 15.50 -0.13 11.81
CA ALA A 107 16.80 -0.10 11.14
C ALA A 107 17.16 -1.47 10.52
N LEU A 108 16.95 -2.57 11.24
CA LEU A 108 17.26 -3.91 10.77
C LEU A 108 16.37 -4.30 9.58
N THR A 109 15.09 -3.97 9.63
CA THR A 109 14.16 -4.29 8.53
C THR A 109 14.41 -3.44 7.28
N THR A 110 14.83 -2.19 7.42
CA THR A 110 15.24 -1.36 6.27
C THR A 110 16.61 -1.75 5.76
N GLY A 111 17.62 -1.87 6.64
CA GLY A 111 18.97 -2.28 6.27
C GLY A 111 19.03 -3.68 5.65
N GLY A 112 18.26 -4.63 6.20
CA GLY A 112 18.11 -5.98 5.65
C GLY A 112 17.55 -5.96 4.23
N ARG A 113 16.50 -5.13 3.96
CA ARG A 113 15.99 -4.94 2.58
C ARG A 113 17.06 -4.35 1.66
N GLY A 114 17.87 -3.42 2.18
CA GLY A 114 19.00 -2.86 1.41
C GLY A 114 20.03 -3.90 1.02
N LEU A 115 20.44 -4.78 1.94
CA LEU A 115 21.38 -5.87 1.66
C LEU A 115 20.80 -6.86 0.63
N VAL A 116 19.52 -7.23 0.80
CA VAL A 116 18.87 -8.13 -0.15
C VAL A 116 18.68 -7.47 -1.53
N ALA A 117 18.36 -6.18 -1.60
CA ALA A 117 18.28 -5.46 -2.87
C ALA A 117 19.65 -5.41 -3.60
N TRP A 118 20.75 -5.29 -2.85
CA TRP A 118 22.10 -5.37 -3.41
C TRP A 118 22.40 -6.73 -4.06
N THR A 119 22.11 -7.84 -3.34
CA THR A 119 22.32 -9.19 -3.90
C THR A 119 21.37 -9.48 -5.06
N LEU A 120 20.13 -8.97 -4.99
CA LEU A 120 19.14 -9.07 -6.06
C LEU A 120 19.60 -8.40 -7.36
N ALA A 121 20.37 -7.30 -7.26
CA ALA A 121 20.92 -6.61 -8.43
C ALA A 121 21.85 -7.49 -9.29
N GLY A 122 22.49 -8.48 -8.68
CA GLY A 122 23.35 -9.45 -9.38
C GLY A 122 22.62 -10.72 -9.82
N SER A 123 21.35 -10.94 -9.44
CA SER A 123 20.64 -12.22 -9.61
C SER A 123 19.28 -12.10 -10.30
N LEU A 124 19.05 -11.03 -11.06
CA LEU A 124 17.77 -10.73 -11.70
C LEU A 124 17.28 -11.81 -12.68
N ALA A 125 18.19 -12.54 -13.29
CA ALA A 125 17.88 -13.63 -14.25
C ALA A 125 17.84 -15.02 -13.59
N SER A 126 18.12 -15.14 -12.30
CA SER A 126 18.25 -16.43 -11.61
C SER A 126 17.00 -16.76 -10.78
N LEU A 127 16.80 -18.03 -10.46
CA LEU A 127 15.72 -18.48 -9.58
C LEU A 127 15.83 -17.92 -8.15
N SER A 128 17.01 -17.45 -7.73
CA SER A 128 17.24 -16.81 -6.44
C SER A 128 16.49 -15.46 -6.29
N LEU A 129 16.00 -14.87 -7.38
CA LEU A 129 15.13 -13.70 -7.36
C LEU A 129 13.90 -13.93 -6.46
N TYR A 130 13.26 -15.09 -6.53
CA TYR A 130 12.02 -15.37 -5.79
C TYR A 130 12.22 -15.39 -4.27
N PRO A 131 13.17 -16.15 -3.68
CA PRO A 131 13.40 -16.12 -2.25
C PRO A 131 13.89 -14.75 -1.76
N GLN A 132 14.69 -14.03 -2.56
CA GLN A 132 15.14 -12.69 -2.21
C GLN A 132 13.97 -11.68 -2.19
N ALA A 133 13.08 -11.72 -3.19
CA ALA A 133 11.87 -10.92 -3.20
C ALA A 133 10.96 -11.23 -2.00
N LEU A 134 10.84 -12.52 -1.63
CA LEU A 134 10.10 -12.93 -0.45
C LEU A 134 10.69 -12.32 0.84
N VAL A 135 12.02 -12.36 1.01
CA VAL A 135 12.68 -11.75 2.17
C VAL A 135 12.41 -10.25 2.23
N ILE A 136 12.49 -9.53 1.10
CA ILE A 136 12.13 -8.10 1.04
C ILE A 136 10.69 -7.88 1.50
N LEU A 137 9.73 -8.68 1.02
CA LEU A 137 8.32 -8.58 1.41
C LEU A 137 8.12 -8.86 2.92
N VAL A 138 8.77 -9.89 3.46
CA VAL A 138 8.73 -10.22 4.90
C VAL A 138 9.24 -9.05 5.73
N LEU A 139 10.41 -8.52 5.40
CA LEU A 139 11.01 -7.38 6.10
C LEU A 139 10.17 -6.10 5.96
N ALA A 140 9.53 -5.88 4.79
CA ALA A 140 8.61 -4.75 4.59
C ALA A 140 7.38 -4.85 5.50
N ARG A 141 6.87 -6.05 5.74
CA ARG A 141 5.74 -6.26 6.68
C ARG A 141 6.16 -6.05 8.14
N ALA A 142 7.31 -6.59 8.55
CA ALA A 142 7.87 -6.36 9.87
C ALA A 142 8.11 -4.86 10.12
N TYR A 143 8.64 -4.14 9.14
CA TYR A 143 8.77 -2.69 9.16
C TYR A 143 7.43 -1.99 9.38
N GLY A 144 6.38 -2.39 8.65
CA GLY A 144 5.04 -1.81 8.78
C GLY A 144 4.48 -1.91 10.19
N VAL A 145 4.65 -3.07 10.85
CA VAL A 145 4.22 -3.28 12.25
C VAL A 145 5.04 -2.41 13.22
N ALA A 146 6.37 -2.41 13.09
CA ALA A 146 7.26 -1.59 13.92
C ALA A 146 6.97 -0.09 13.76
N ARG A 147 6.72 0.38 12.53
CA ARG A 147 6.34 1.76 12.22
C ARG A 147 5.02 2.14 12.88
N ALA A 148 3.99 1.28 12.78
CA ALA A 148 2.69 1.55 13.41
C ALA A 148 2.81 1.71 14.93
N ALA A 149 3.63 0.88 15.58
CA ALA A 149 3.93 1.01 16.99
C ALA A 149 4.73 2.28 17.33
N ALA A 150 5.68 2.69 16.47
CA ALA A 150 6.50 3.88 16.66
C ALA A 150 5.67 5.18 16.53
N VAL A 151 4.74 5.27 15.56
CA VAL A 151 3.88 6.46 15.35
C VAL A 151 3.14 6.87 16.62
N VAL A 152 2.59 5.91 17.35
CA VAL A 152 1.83 6.17 18.59
C VAL A 152 2.70 6.90 19.62
N ARG A 153 4.02 6.67 19.61
CA ARG A 153 4.97 7.21 20.60
C ARG A 153 5.59 8.54 20.20
N VAL A 154 5.80 8.74 18.90
CA VAL A 154 6.41 9.99 18.39
C VAL A 154 5.38 11.04 18.01
N ARG A 155 4.09 10.76 18.03
CA ARG A 155 3.09 11.78 17.72
C ARG A 155 3.03 12.86 18.81
N PRO A 156 2.97 14.14 18.44
CA PRO A 156 2.68 15.21 19.39
C PRO A 156 1.32 15.01 20.08
N PRO A 157 1.13 15.42 21.34
CA PRO A 157 -0.16 15.29 22.03
C PRO A 157 -1.32 15.96 21.30
N GLU A 158 -1.06 17.10 20.67
CA GLU A 158 -2.05 17.92 19.96
C GLU A 158 -2.44 17.30 18.60
N LEU A 159 -1.59 16.42 18.06
CA LEU A 159 -1.83 15.80 16.74
C LEU A 159 -2.53 14.46 16.92
N GLY A 160 -3.72 14.32 16.35
CA GLY A 160 -4.42 13.02 16.31
C GLY A 160 -3.65 11.96 15.54
N LEU A 161 -3.79 10.67 15.92
CA LEU A 161 -3.11 9.55 15.26
C LEU A 161 -3.47 9.45 13.77
N VAL A 162 -4.70 9.79 13.40
CA VAL A 162 -5.16 9.87 12.01
C VAL A 162 -4.35 10.88 11.21
N ALA A 163 -4.14 12.08 11.77
CA ALA A 163 -3.37 13.13 11.11
C ALA A 163 -1.88 12.78 11.00
N ALA A 164 -1.30 12.13 12.03
CA ALA A 164 0.07 11.64 11.98
C ALA A 164 0.26 10.59 10.88
N ASN A 165 -0.65 9.61 10.79
CA ASN A 165 -0.63 8.60 9.74
C ASN A 165 -0.88 9.19 8.34
N ALA A 166 -1.74 10.20 8.21
CA ALA A 166 -1.96 10.88 6.95
C ALA A 166 -0.68 11.57 6.44
N ARG A 167 0.09 12.23 7.33
CA ARG A 167 1.39 12.83 6.97
C ARG A 167 2.40 11.78 6.48
N LEU A 168 2.50 10.65 7.18
CA LEU A 168 3.34 9.52 6.76
C LEU A 168 2.93 9.01 5.38
N ASN A 169 1.63 8.82 5.15
CA ASN A 169 1.13 8.33 3.87
C ASN A 169 1.38 9.32 2.72
N VAL A 170 1.14 10.61 2.93
CA VAL A 170 1.45 11.64 1.91
C VAL A 170 2.93 11.63 1.56
N ALA A 171 3.81 11.58 2.58
CA ALA A 171 5.26 11.53 2.35
C ALA A 171 5.67 10.26 1.61
N SER A 172 5.13 9.09 1.98
CA SER A 172 5.43 7.82 1.31
C SER A 172 4.97 7.80 -0.14
N VAL A 173 3.77 8.31 -0.42
CA VAL A 173 3.24 8.36 -1.79
C VAL A 173 4.06 9.31 -2.66
N ALA A 174 4.38 10.50 -2.17
CA ALA A 174 5.20 11.46 -2.90
C ALA A 174 6.60 10.90 -3.20
N SER A 175 7.25 10.30 -2.18
CA SER A 175 8.57 9.70 -2.33
C SER A 175 8.57 8.47 -3.24
N SER A 176 7.55 7.60 -3.13
CA SER A 176 7.38 6.44 -4.01
C SER A 176 7.17 6.85 -5.46
N GLY A 177 6.34 7.88 -5.70
CA GLY A 177 6.09 8.39 -7.06
C GLY A 177 7.36 8.97 -7.69
N ALA A 178 8.09 9.80 -6.96
CA ALA A 178 9.36 10.36 -7.42
C ALA A 178 10.41 9.27 -7.65
N ALA A 179 10.53 8.32 -6.73
CA ALA A 179 11.47 7.19 -6.84
C ALA A 179 11.11 6.25 -8.00
N ALA A 180 9.83 5.99 -8.24
CA ALA A 180 9.39 5.19 -9.37
C ALA A 180 9.72 5.85 -10.71
N ALA A 181 9.48 7.16 -10.85
CA ALA A 181 9.84 7.92 -12.05
C ALA A 181 11.35 7.89 -12.29
N LEU A 182 12.16 8.14 -11.25
CA LEU A 182 13.61 8.02 -11.31
C LEU A 182 14.04 6.60 -11.67
N GLY A 183 13.42 5.58 -11.05
CA GLY A 183 13.73 4.18 -11.30
C GLY A 183 13.48 3.79 -12.75
N VAL A 184 12.37 4.23 -13.35
CA VAL A 184 12.08 4.00 -14.78
C VAL A 184 13.12 4.68 -15.65
N ALA A 185 13.49 5.94 -15.36
CA ALA A 185 14.51 6.64 -16.11
C ALA A 185 15.86 5.92 -16.05
N VAL A 186 16.28 5.50 -14.86
CA VAL A 186 17.55 4.76 -14.65
C VAL A 186 17.51 3.39 -15.31
N ALA A 187 16.38 2.66 -15.22
CA ALA A 187 16.23 1.36 -15.87
C ALA A 187 16.44 1.44 -17.38
N ASN A 188 15.91 2.51 -18.01
CA ASN A 188 16.00 2.72 -19.45
C ASN A 188 17.35 3.26 -19.93
N THR A 189 18.15 3.92 -19.08
CA THR A 189 19.42 4.54 -19.47
C THR A 189 20.64 3.75 -19.02
N VAL A 190 20.64 3.25 -17.78
CA VAL A 190 21.80 2.60 -17.16
C VAL A 190 21.55 1.12 -16.88
N GLY A 191 20.29 0.74 -16.75
CA GLY A 191 19.87 -0.64 -16.52
C GLY A 191 19.27 -0.92 -15.15
N THR A 192 18.50 -2.01 -15.09
CA THR A 192 17.68 -2.39 -13.93
C THR A 192 18.50 -2.69 -12.67
N SER A 193 19.71 -3.23 -12.81
CA SER A 193 20.61 -3.48 -11.66
C SER A 193 20.96 -2.21 -10.90
N TRP A 194 21.09 -1.07 -11.58
CA TRP A 194 21.35 0.22 -10.95
C TRP A 194 20.15 0.76 -10.18
N VAL A 195 18.93 0.45 -10.64
CA VAL A 195 17.71 0.78 -9.87
C VAL A 195 17.73 0.09 -8.50
N LEU A 196 18.16 -1.18 -8.43
CA LEU A 196 18.30 -1.91 -7.16
C LEU A 196 19.42 -1.38 -6.28
N ARG A 197 20.52 -0.91 -6.87
CA ARG A 197 21.59 -0.23 -6.12
C ARG A 197 21.11 1.09 -5.50
N LEU A 198 20.27 1.86 -6.23
CA LEU A 198 19.62 3.05 -5.68
C LEU A 198 18.65 2.67 -4.55
N ALA A 199 17.89 1.58 -4.71
CA ALA A 199 17.04 1.06 -3.64
C ALA A 199 17.84 0.69 -2.39
N THR A 200 19.01 0.05 -2.57
CA THR A 200 19.95 -0.24 -1.47
C THR A 200 20.36 1.03 -0.72
N CYS A 201 20.78 2.07 -1.44
CA CYS A 201 21.13 3.35 -0.82
C CYS A 201 19.97 3.96 -0.05
N ALA A 202 18.76 3.97 -0.63
CA ALA A 202 17.55 4.49 0.02
C ALA A 202 17.24 3.73 1.33
N PHE A 203 17.31 2.41 1.31
CA PHE A 203 17.06 1.57 2.48
C PHE A 203 18.14 1.72 3.56
N LEU A 204 19.41 1.81 3.19
CA LEU A 204 20.49 2.00 4.16
C LEU A 204 20.38 3.37 4.84
N VAL A 205 20.09 4.43 4.08
CA VAL A 205 19.86 5.77 4.63
C VAL A 205 18.63 5.77 5.53
N ALA A 206 17.54 5.07 5.15
CA ALA A 206 16.37 4.89 6.00
C ALA A 206 16.72 4.16 7.30
N GLY A 207 17.59 3.13 7.25
CA GLY A 207 18.06 2.40 8.43
C GLY A 207 18.85 3.30 9.38
N VAL A 208 19.78 4.09 8.85
CA VAL A 208 20.53 5.07 9.65
C VAL A 208 19.60 6.14 10.24
N ALA A 209 18.63 6.62 9.48
CA ALA A 209 17.63 7.57 9.97
C ALA A 209 16.76 6.96 11.10
N ALA A 210 16.42 5.67 11.01
CA ALA A 210 15.69 4.97 12.07
C ALA A 210 16.47 4.90 13.38
N LEU A 211 17.79 4.69 13.32
CA LEU A 211 18.64 4.69 14.53
C LEU A 211 18.72 6.06 15.20
N ARG A 212 18.51 7.16 14.44
CA ARG A 212 18.48 8.53 14.96
C ARG A 212 17.15 8.97 15.54
N LEU A 213 16.13 8.09 15.56
CA LEU A 213 14.87 8.37 16.25
C LEU A 213 15.10 8.59 17.74
N PRO A 214 14.30 9.46 18.41
CA PRO A 214 14.43 9.72 19.84
C PRO A 214 14.29 8.45 20.68
N SER A 215 15.01 8.37 21.80
CA SER A 215 15.05 7.18 22.66
C SER A 215 13.68 6.83 23.26
N HIS A 216 12.81 7.81 23.50
CA HIS A 216 11.45 7.57 24.02
C HIS A 216 10.55 6.72 23.09
N VAL A 217 10.95 6.49 21.84
CA VAL A 217 10.30 5.51 20.94
C VAL A 217 10.37 4.10 21.53
N ASP A 218 11.43 3.81 22.27
CA ASP A 218 11.71 2.52 22.88
C ASP A 218 11.14 2.40 24.31
N ASP A 219 10.64 3.49 24.92
CA ASP A 219 10.14 3.46 26.28
C ASP A 219 8.88 2.59 26.42
N ARG A 220 8.81 1.81 27.49
CA ARG A 220 7.58 1.13 27.90
C ARG A 220 6.60 2.17 28.44
N ARG A 221 5.42 2.27 27.87
CA ARG A 221 4.32 2.91 28.59
C ARG A 221 3.93 1.99 29.73
N THR A 222 4.15 2.43 30.95
CA THR A 222 3.78 1.75 32.20
C THR A 222 2.26 1.51 32.36
N ALA A 223 1.45 2.02 31.43
CA ALA A 223 0.00 1.90 31.45
C ALA A 223 -0.58 0.83 30.49
N GLU A 224 0.24 0.13 29.72
CA GLU A 224 -0.24 -0.98 28.88
C GLU A 224 -0.11 -2.27 29.68
N GLY A 225 -1.24 -2.77 30.19
CA GLY A 225 -1.38 -4.15 30.68
C GLY A 225 -0.96 -5.17 29.60
N PRO A 226 -0.90 -6.47 29.90
CA PRO A 226 -0.55 -7.49 28.92
C PRO A 226 -1.41 -7.32 27.66
N ALA A 227 -0.77 -7.41 26.48
CA ALA A 227 -1.44 -7.26 25.19
C ALA A 227 -2.56 -8.32 25.08
N GLU A 228 -3.79 -7.87 24.97
CA GLU A 228 -4.96 -8.74 24.83
C GLU A 228 -5.21 -9.05 23.36
N SER A 229 -5.63 -10.29 23.08
CA SER A 229 -5.99 -10.70 21.74
C SER A 229 -7.35 -10.13 21.34
N PHE A 230 -7.43 -9.43 20.20
CA PHE A 230 -8.66 -8.89 19.66
C PHE A 230 -9.36 -9.90 18.74
N SER A 231 -10.64 -10.20 18.97
CA SER A 231 -11.44 -11.07 18.12
C SER A 231 -12.23 -10.24 17.07
N LEU A 232 -12.01 -10.51 15.77
CA LEU A 232 -12.79 -9.86 14.70
C LEU A 232 -14.27 -10.22 14.75
N ARG A 233 -14.64 -11.38 15.32
CA ARG A 233 -16.04 -11.82 15.45
C ARG A 233 -16.79 -11.01 16.50
N GLU A 234 -16.11 -10.59 17.55
CA GLU A 234 -16.62 -9.80 18.67
C GLU A 234 -16.39 -8.30 18.50
N ALA A 235 -15.77 -7.91 17.37
CA ALA A 235 -15.44 -6.53 17.09
C ALA A 235 -16.70 -5.62 17.16
N PRO A 236 -16.58 -4.38 17.66
CA PRO A 236 -17.66 -3.40 17.65
C PRO A 236 -18.27 -3.22 16.27
N ARG A 237 -19.58 -2.98 16.21
CA ARG A 237 -20.33 -2.83 14.95
C ARG A 237 -19.68 -1.86 13.95
N PRO A 238 -19.19 -0.66 14.35
CA PRO A 238 -18.51 0.25 13.43
C PRO A 238 -17.28 -0.38 12.77
N VAL A 239 -16.49 -1.15 13.53
CA VAL A 239 -15.30 -1.85 13.03
C VAL A 239 -15.71 -2.93 12.03
N ARG A 240 -16.68 -3.78 12.35
CA ARG A 240 -17.13 -4.86 11.46
C ARG A 240 -17.67 -4.33 10.13
N ARG A 241 -18.45 -3.23 10.18
CA ARG A 241 -18.98 -2.58 8.98
C ARG A 241 -17.85 -1.99 8.11
N ALA A 242 -16.92 -1.25 8.73
CA ALA A 242 -15.80 -0.66 8.02
C ALA A 242 -14.86 -1.74 7.46
N LEU A 243 -14.62 -2.82 8.23
CA LEU A 243 -13.80 -3.96 7.80
C LEU A 243 -14.42 -4.66 6.59
N ALA A 244 -15.72 -5.01 6.64
CA ALA A 244 -16.40 -5.67 5.53
C ALA A 244 -16.33 -4.84 4.25
N ALA A 245 -16.62 -3.54 4.32
CA ALA A 245 -16.53 -2.64 3.18
C ALA A 245 -15.10 -2.54 2.63
N THR A 246 -14.10 -2.41 3.52
CA THR A 246 -12.71 -2.24 3.10
C THR A 246 -12.13 -3.55 2.53
N VAL A 247 -12.49 -4.71 3.09
CA VAL A 247 -12.12 -6.03 2.53
C VAL A 247 -12.68 -6.20 1.12
N SER A 248 -13.96 -5.83 0.90
CA SER A 248 -14.57 -5.86 -0.44
C SER A 248 -13.84 -4.96 -1.43
N LEU A 249 -13.50 -3.73 -1.03
CA LEU A 249 -12.72 -2.80 -1.86
C LEU A 249 -11.31 -3.32 -2.16
N ARG A 250 -10.67 -3.99 -1.21
CA ARG A 250 -9.38 -4.65 -1.41
C ARG A 250 -9.49 -5.84 -2.37
N PHE A 251 -10.57 -6.63 -2.25
CA PHE A 251 -10.85 -7.70 -3.19
C PHE A 251 -11.02 -7.16 -4.62
N LEU A 252 -11.83 -6.12 -4.82
CA LEU A 252 -11.98 -5.44 -6.11
C LEU A 252 -10.65 -4.91 -6.65
N SER A 253 -9.86 -4.30 -5.79
CA SER A 253 -8.54 -3.78 -6.15
C SER A 253 -7.62 -4.90 -6.65
N GLY A 254 -7.56 -6.05 -5.95
CA GLY A 254 -6.79 -7.22 -6.37
C GLY A 254 -7.27 -7.79 -7.71
N LEU A 255 -8.60 -8.00 -7.83
CA LEU A 255 -9.24 -8.54 -9.03
C LEU A 255 -8.95 -7.69 -10.25
N LEU A 256 -9.20 -6.38 -10.17
CA LEU A 256 -9.01 -5.50 -11.32
C LEU A 256 -7.54 -5.27 -11.63
N THR A 257 -6.67 -5.09 -10.61
CA THR A 257 -5.25 -4.84 -10.85
C THR A 257 -4.58 -6.02 -11.56
N LEU A 258 -4.74 -7.24 -11.03
CA LEU A 258 -4.06 -8.42 -11.60
C LEU A 258 -4.79 -8.96 -12.83
N GLY A 259 -6.11 -9.01 -12.81
CA GLY A 259 -6.90 -9.47 -13.95
C GLY A 259 -6.70 -8.58 -15.18
N LEU A 260 -6.83 -7.25 -15.02
CA LEU A 260 -6.63 -6.32 -16.14
C LEU A 260 -5.18 -6.26 -16.61
N ALA A 261 -4.19 -6.32 -15.70
CA ALA A 261 -2.79 -6.32 -16.11
C ALA A 261 -2.48 -7.48 -17.06
N ILE A 262 -3.00 -8.69 -16.77
CA ILE A 262 -2.82 -9.86 -17.62
C ILE A 262 -3.60 -9.72 -18.93
N LEU A 263 -4.88 -9.34 -18.85
CA LEU A 263 -5.75 -9.26 -20.03
C LEU A 263 -5.31 -8.15 -20.99
N LEU A 264 -4.94 -6.97 -20.49
CA LEU A 264 -4.41 -5.89 -21.32
C LEU A 264 -3.11 -6.31 -22.03
N LYS A 265 -2.25 -7.08 -21.34
CA LYS A 265 -1.05 -7.65 -21.95
C LYS A 265 -1.39 -8.72 -22.99
N ALA A 266 -2.33 -9.61 -22.71
CA ALA A 266 -2.75 -10.68 -23.62
C ALA A 266 -3.38 -10.11 -24.91
N HIS A 267 -4.08 -9.00 -24.79
CA HIS A 267 -4.68 -8.28 -25.92
C HIS A 267 -3.75 -7.24 -26.58
N HIS A 268 -2.45 -7.27 -26.27
CA HIS A 268 -1.45 -6.35 -26.82
C HIS A 268 -1.84 -4.87 -26.70
N ALA A 269 -2.51 -4.49 -25.60
CA ALA A 269 -2.90 -3.11 -25.38
C ALA A 269 -1.68 -2.18 -25.39
N SER A 270 -1.81 -1.02 -26.01
CA SER A 270 -0.72 -0.07 -26.09
C SER A 270 -0.30 0.46 -24.72
N ALA A 271 0.96 0.82 -24.56
CA ALA A 271 1.50 1.31 -23.28
C ALA A 271 0.69 2.48 -22.68
N PRO A 272 0.19 3.47 -23.47
CA PRO A 272 -0.69 4.52 -22.96
C PRO A 272 -1.99 3.99 -22.36
N VAL A 273 -2.61 2.97 -22.97
CA VAL A 273 -3.86 2.35 -22.46
C VAL A 273 -3.60 1.64 -21.14
N VAL A 274 -2.52 0.86 -21.04
CA VAL A 274 -2.11 0.20 -19.81
C VAL A 274 -1.81 1.23 -18.72
N GLY A 275 -1.05 2.27 -19.07
CA GLY A 275 -0.72 3.39 -18.17
C GLY A 275 -1.96 4.12 -17.66
N LEU A 276 -2.93 4.41 -18.54
CA LEU A 276 -4.18 5.07 -18.17
C LEU A 276 -5.00 4.21 -17.19
N VAL A 277 -5.21 2.95 -17.51
CA VAL A 277 -6.07 2.05 -16.72
C VAL A 277 -5.44 1.74 -15.36
N LEU A 278 -4.17 1.32 -15.35
CA LEU A 278 -3.50 0.99 -14.08
C LEU A 278 -3.10 2.24 -13.29
N GLY A 279 -2.71 3.32 -13.97
CA GLY A 279 -2.42 4.61 -13.36
C GLY A 279 -3.63 5.25 -12.69
N ALA A 280 -4.84 5.00 -13.21
CA ALA A 280 -6.09 5.45 -12.60
C ALA A 280 -6.28 4.87 -11.17
N ALA A 281 -5.85 3.63 -10.90
CA ALA A 281 -5.88 3.06 -9.55
C ALA A 281 -5.05 3.89 -8.56
N VAL A 282 -3.85 4.27 -8.97
CA VAL A 282 -2.92 5.08 -8.17
C VAL A 282 -3.50 6.48 -7.96
N ALA A 283 -3.96 7.12 -9.03
CA ALA A 283 -4.58 8.45 -8.96
C ALA A 283 -5.80 8.47 -8.06
N GLY A 284 -6.69 7.47 -8.19
CA GLY A 284 -7.85 7.30 -7.31
C GLY A 284 -7.45 7.11 -5.85
N GLY A 285 -6.44 6.28 -5.58
CA GLY A 285 -5.89 6.06 -4.24
C GLY A 285 -5.35 7.35 -3.61
N LEU A 286 -4.63 8.17 -4.38
CA LEU A 286 -4.12 9.48 -3.97
C LEU A 286 -5.25 10.46 -3.65
N LEU A 287 -6.25 10.55 -4.53
CA LEU A 287 -7.43 11.38 -4.31
C LEU A 287 -8.20 10.94 -3.06
N GLY A 288 -8.37 9.62 -2.88
CA GLY A 288 -9.02 9.07 -1.69
C GLY A 288 -8.26 9.39 -0.40
N THR A 289 -6.93 9.30 -0.41
CA THR A 289 -6.06 9.69 0.71
C THR A 289 -6.16 11.18 1.00
N GLY A 290 -6.07 12.03 -0.02
CA GLY A 290 -6.20 13.48 0.12
C GLY A 290 -7.57 13.90 0.64
N LEU A 291 -8.66 13.26 0.19
CA LEU A 291 -10.00 13.50 0.68
C LEU A 291 -10.16 13.06 2.14
N ALA A 292 -9.70 11.84 2.47
CA ALA A 292 -9.78 11.30 3.82
C ALA A 292 -9.06 12.17 4.86
N SER A 293 -7.90 12.75 4.49
CA SER A 293 -7.13 13.63 5.39
C SER A 293 -7.86 14.92 5.77
N ARG A 294 -8.86 15.35 4.98
CA ARG A 294 -9.69 16.55 5.22
C ARG A 294 -11.00 16.24 5.93
N LEU A 295 -11.34 14.97 6.11
CA LEU A 295 -12.60 14.55 6.72
C LEU A 295 -12.42 14.26 8.22
N SER A 296 -13.42 14.61 9.03
CA SER A 296 -13.47 14.17 10.43
C SER A 296 -13.75 12.65 10.51
N ALA A 297 -13.29 12.01 11.59
CA ALA A 297 -13.51 10.57 11.81
C ALA A 297 -14.99 10.17 11.72
N LYS A 298 -15.91 11.00 12.25
CA LYS A 298 -17.37 10.77 12.18
C LYS A 298 -17.90 10.80 10.73
N ARG A 299 -17.41 11.74 9.89
CA ARG A 299 -17.78 11.79 8.46
C ARG A 299 -17.22 10.62 7.69
N THR A 300 -15.97 10.25 7.98
CA THR A 300 -15.32 9.10 7.33
C THR A 300 -16.08 7.81 7.57
N ALA A 301 -16.58 7.56 8.79
CA ALA A 301 -17.39 6.38 9.11
C ALA A 301 -18.71 6.32 8.30
N ARG A 302 -19.37 7.47 8.06
CA ARG A 302 -20.59 7.53 7.22
C ARG A 302 -20.28 7.29 5.75
N LEU A 303 -19.12 7.74 5.28
CA LEU A 303 -18.70 7.58 3.89
C LEU A 303 -18.28 6.15 3.53
N THR A 304 -18.11 5.25 4.50
CA THR A 304 -17.68 3.86 4.22
C THR A 304 -18.64 3.13 3.30
N SER A 305 -19.96 3.35 3.44
CA SER A 305 -20.95 2.75 2.53
C SER A 305 -20.95 3.44 1.17
N LEU A 306 -20.79 4.77 1.14
CA LEU A 306 -20.71 5.54 -0.10
C LEU A 306 -19.45 5.19 -0.89
N ALA A 307 -18.35 4.84 -0.19
CA ALA A 307 -17.10 4.39 -0.80
C ALA A 307 -17.25 3.08 -1.63
N LEU A 308 -18.32 2.32 -1.44
CA LEU A 308 -18.65 1.15 -2.27
C LEU A 308 -19.62 1.47 -3.41
N ILE A 309 -20.47 2.49 -3.26
CA ILE A 309 -21.48 2.83 -4.30
C ILE A 309 -20.80 3.27 -5.59
N ALA A 310 -19.85 4.22 -5.51
CA ALA A 310 -19.17 4.74 -6.68
C ALA A 310 -18.42 3.63 -7.48
N PRO A 311 -17.60 2.76 -6.85
CA PRO A 311 -17.01 1.61 -7.54
C PRO A 311 -18.04 0.65 -8.14
N THR A 312 -19.16 0.39 -7.46
CA THR A 312 -20.21 -0.49 -7.98
C THR A 312 -20.79 0.04 -9.29
N LEU A 313 -21.20 1.31 -9.30
CA LEU A 313 -21.77 1.97 -10.48
C LEU A 313 -20.75 2.09 -11.61
N ALA A 314 -19.50 2.43 -11.28
CA ALA A 314 -18.43 2.57 -12.26
C ALA A 314 -18.03 1.23 -12.88
N CYS A 315 -17.96 0.14 -12.09
CA CYS A 315 -17.70 -1.21 -12.61
C CYS A 315 -18.85 -1.71 -13.49
N LEU A 316 -20.10 -1.45 -13.09
CA LEU A 316 -21.27 -1.76 -13.92
C LEU A 316 -21.23 -1.00 -15.26
N ALA A 317 -20.95 0.29 -15.23
CA ALA A 317 -20.80 1.09 -16.44
C ALA A 317 -19.67 0.59 -17.35
N ALA A 318 -18.54 0.17 -16.77
CA ALA A 318 -17.41 -0.40 -17.49
C ALA A 318 -17.73 -1.79 -18.09
N ALA A 319 -18.57 -2.57 -17.42
CA ALA A 319 -19.06 -3.86 -17.94
C ALA A 319 -20.00 -3.67 -19.14
N LEU A 320 -20.88 -2.67 -19.08
CA LEU A 320 -21.87 -2.40 -20.14
C LEU A 320 -21.27 -1.63 -21.33
N GLY A 321 -20.43 -0.62 -21.05
CA GLY A 321 -19.94 0.31 -22.08
C GLY A 321 -18.62 -0.09 -22.74
N ALA A 322 -17.85 -1.01 -22.17
CA ALA A 322 -16.59 -1.59 -22.67
C ALA A 322 -15.50 -0.61 -23.16
N THR A 323 -15.61 0.70 -22.85
CA THR A 323 -14.63 1.71 -23.30
C THR A 323 -13.44 1.80 -22.32
N THR A 324 -12.26 2.18 -22.83
CA THR A 324 -11.05 2.37 -22.02
C THR A 324 -11.25 3.42 -20.91
N VAL A 325 -11.99 4.48 -21.21
CA VAL A 325 -12.28 5.55 -20.24
C VAL A 325 -13.12 5.04 -19.09
N LEU A 326 -14.22 4.30 -19.36
CA LEU A 326 -15.06 3.71 -18.30
C LEU A 326 -14.27 2.72 -17.45
N ARG A 327 -13.39 1.92 -18.05
CA ARG A 327 -12.48 0.99 -17.34
C ARG A 327 -11.53 1.76 -16.42
N ALA A 328 -10.91 2.84 -16.90
CA ALA A 328 -10.03 3.69 -16.09
C ALA A 328 -10.81 4.36 -14.93
N VAL A 329 -12.01 4.88 -15.18
CA VAL A 329 -12.88 5.46 -14.15
C VAL A 329 -13.26 4.42 -13.09
N ALA A 330 -13.61 3.20 -13.51
CA ALA A 330 -13.93 2.11 -12.57
C ALA A 330 -12.74 1.75 -11.69
N VAL A 331 -11.56 1.56 -12.28
CA VAL A 331 -10.33 1.24 -11.54
C VAL A 331 -9.94 2.38 -10.60
N GLY A 332 -10.05 3.62 -11.05
CA GLY A 332 -9.80 4.82 -10.23
C GLY A 332 -10.76 4.95 -9.05
N SER A 333 -12.05 4.67 -9.28
CA SER A 333 -13.07 4.70 -8.21
C SER A 333 -12.83 3.62 -7.15
N VAL A 334 -12.37 2.42 -7.55
CA VAL A 334 -11.95 1.36 -6.60
C VAL A 334 -10.74 1.80 -5.79
N GLY A 335 -9.74 2.42 -6.41
CA GLY A 335 -8.57 2.98 -5.71
C GLY A 335 -8.96 4.03 -4.67
N LEU A 336 -9.84 4.97 -5.06
CA LEU A 336 -10.38 6.00 -4.18
C LEU A 336 -11.15 5.38 -3.00
N GLY A 337 -12.07 4.46 -3.30
CA GLY A 337 -12.86 3.75 -2.29
C GLY A 337 -11.99 2.96 -1.32
N ALA A 338 -10.98 2.24 -1.81
CA ALA A 338 -10.06 1.46 -0.98
C ALA A 338 -9.27 2.33 0.02
N SER A 339 -8.84 3.53 -0.40
CA SER A 339 -8.20 4.49 0.50
C SER A 339 -9.17 5.03 1.53
N LEU A 340 -10.36 5.51 1.13
CA LEU A 340 -11.39 6.00 2.06
C LEU A 340 -11.81 4.92 3.06
N GLY A 341 -12.03 3.68 2.59
CA GLY A 341 -12.38 2.55 3.43
C GLY A 341 -11.31 2.24 4.48
N LYS A 342 -10.03 2.27 4.08
CA LYS A 342 -8.91 2.05 5.01
C LYS A 342 -8.89 3.11 6.12
N TYR A 343 -9.04 4.39 5.78
CA TYR A 343 -9.10 5.46 6.78
C TYR A 343 -10.33 5.35 7.70
N ALA A 344 -11.47 4.94 7.16
CA ALA A 344 -12.68 4.70 7.96
C ALA A 344 -12.50 3.54 8.95
N LEU A 345 -11.86 2.45 8.51
CA LEU A 345 -11.54 1.31 9.36
C LEU A 345 -10.55 1.70 10.46
N ASP A 346 -9.48 2.41 10.12
CA ASP A 346 -8.47 2.85 11.08
C ASP A 346 -9.10 3.78 12.13
N ALA A 347 -9.97 4.71 11.72
CA ALA A 347 -10.70 5.59 12.62
C ALA A 347 -11.65 4.80 13.53
N ALA A 348 -12.38 3.81 13.00
CA ALA A 348 -13.27 2.97 13.79
C ALA A 348 -12.49 2.16 14.84
N LEU A 349 -11.36 1.55 14.47
CA LEU A 349 -10.49 0.83 15.40
C LEU A 349 -9.99 1.74 16.51
N GLN A 350 -9.50 2.94 16.18
CA GLN A 350 -8.93 3.88 17.14
C GLN A 350 -9.95 4.46 18.12
N THR A 351 -11.23 4.55 17.71
CA THR A 351 -12.28 5.15 18.55
C THR A 351 -13.05 4.15 19.39
N THR A 352 -13.01 2.86 19.03
CA THR A 352 -13.89 1.85 19.67
C THR A 352 -13.14 0.68 20.31
N VAL A 353 -11.84 0.50 20.01
CA VAL A 353 -11.03 -0.60 20.56
C VAL A 353 -10.12 -0.08 21.66
N GLY A 354 -10.04 -0.81 22.78
CA GLY A 354 -9.22 -0.44 23.91
C GLY A 354 -7.70 -0.47 23.58
N ALA A 355 -6.92 0.29 24.33
CA ALA A 355 -5.48 0.44 24.13
C ALA A 355 -4.71 -0.90 24.20
N ALA A 356 -5.13 -1.83 25.05
CA ALA A 356 -4.52 -3.16 25.19
C ALA A 356 -4.73 -4.06 23.97
N GLN A 357 -5.82 -3.86 23.21
CA GLN A 357 -6.20 -4.69 22.07
C GLN A 357 -5.90 -4.05 20.73
N ILE A 358 -5.58 -2.75 20.67
CA ILE A 358 -5.50 -1.97 19.42
C ILE A 358 -4.45 -2.53 18.46
N GLY A 359 -3.30 -2.97 18.95
CA GLY A 359 -2.23 -3.57 18.13
C GLY A 359 -2.68 -4.87 17.47
N SER A 360 -3.32 -5.77 18.23
CA SER A 360 -3.89 -7.01 17.73
C SER A 360 -5.01 -6.77 16.73
N ALA A 361 -5.86 -5.74 16.97
CA ALA A 361 -6.95 -5.36 16.09
C ALA A 361 -6.45 -4.87 14.72
N PHE A 362 -5.43 -4.02 14.70
CA PHE A 362 -4.78 -3.58 13.45
C PHE A 362 -4.16 -4.75 12.70
N ALA A 363 -3.40 -5.62 13.37
CA ALA A 363 -2.73 -6.76 12.74
C ALA A 363 -3.75 -7.71 12.07
N ARG A 364 -4.83 -8.08 12.80
CA ARG A 364 -5.87 -8.96 12.26
C ARG A 364 -6.66 -8.31 11.13
N SER A 365 -6.96 -7.00 11.24
CA SER A 365 -7.63 -6.26 10.17
C SER A 365 -6.77 -6.22 8.92
N GLU A 366 -5.48 -5.93 9.03
CA GLU A 366 -4.56 -5.89 7.89
C GLU A 366 -4.44 -7.26 7.20
N THR A 367 -4.42 -8.35 7.99
CA THR A 367 -4.47 -9.73 7.44
C THR A 367 -5.75 -9.95 6.62
N ALA A 368 -6.91 -9.55 7.14
CA ALA A 368 -8.16 -9.68 6.42
C ALA A 368 -8.18 -8.88 5.11
N LEU A 369 -7.62 -7.65 5.13
CA LEU A 369 -7.49 -6.81 3.93
C LEU A 369 -6.59 -7.45 2.88
N GLN A 370 -5.47 -8.04 3.31
CA GLN A 370 -4.53 -8.70 2.40
C GLN A 370 -5.11 -9.99 1.81
N LEU A 371 -5.80 -10.78 2.62
CA LEU A 371 -6.53 -11.96 2.13
C LEU A 371 -7.60 -11.56 1.11
N GLY A 372 -8.36 -10.49 1.37
CA GLY A 372 -9.31 -9.95 0.42
C GLY A 372 -8.64 -9.58 -0.92
N TRP A 373 -7.53 -8.84 -0.87
CA TRP A 373 -6.77 -8.46 -2.07
C TRP A 373 -6.25 -9.68 -2.85
N ALA A 374 -5.72 -10.66 -2.15
CA ALA A 374 -5.15 -11.85 -2.78
C ALA A 374 -6.23 -12.77 -3.39
N LEU A 375 -7.37 -12.94 -2.70
CA LEU A 375 -8.51 -13.68 -3.24
C LEU A 375 -9.07 -12.99 -4.50
N GLY A 376 -9.20 -11.65 -4.47
CA GLY A 376 -9.59 -10.89 -5.66
C GLY A 376 -8.60 -11.07 -6.80
N GLY A 377 -7.31 -10.94 -6.51
CA GLY A 377 -6.24 -11.14 -7.49
C GLY A 377 -6.21 -12.55 -8.08
N GLY A 378 -6.42 -13.58 -7.24
CA GLY A 378 -6.56 -14.98 -7.68
C GLY A 378 -7.75 -15.18 -8.61
N LEU A 379 -8.90 -14.56 -8.27
CA LEU A 379 -10.07 -14.61 -9.13
C LEU A 379 -9.86 -13.84 -10.45
N GLY A 380 -9.16 -12.70 -10.43
CA GLY A 380 -8.77 -11.96 -11.63
C GLY A 380 -7.83 -12.77 -12.54
N LEU A 381 -6.88 -13.50 -11.93
CA LEU A 381 -6.03 -14.44 -12.64
C LEU A 381 -6.87 -15.59 -13.25
N ALA A 382 -7.79 -16.19 -12.49
CA ALA A 382 -8.68 -17.25 -12.98
C ALA A 382 -9.58 -16.73 -14.12
N ALA A 383 -10.15 -15.52 -13.99
CA ALA A 383 -10.94 -14.88 -15.03
C ALA A 383 -10.12 -14.67 -16.32
N SER A 384 -8.81 -14.42 -16.24
CA SER A 384 -7.96 -14.33 -17.42
C SER A 384 -7.80 -15.67 -18.19
N LEU A 385 -8.16 -16.80 -17.58
CA LEU A 385 -8.16 -18.10 -18.24
C LEU A 385 -9.36 -18.27 -19.18
N THR A 386 -10.49 -17.59 -18.92
CA THR A 386 -11.69 -17.66 -19.77
C THR A 386 -11.47 -17.06 -21.16
N ASP A 387 -10.42 -16.24 -21.34
CA ASP A 387 -9.98 -15.72 -22.63
C ASP A 387 -9.57 -16.83 -23.63
N ARG A 388 -9.17 -18.02 -23.11
CA ARG A 388 -8.84 -19.19 -23.91
C ARG A 388 -10.06 -20.01 -24.34
N THR A 389 -11.20 -19.86 -23.65
CA THR A 389 -12.39 -20.71 -23.83
C THR A 389 -13.46 -20.09 -24.75
N GLY A 390 -13.11 -19.03 -25.50
CA GLY A 390 -13.97 -18.51 -26.56
C GLY A 390 -14.64 -17.15 -26.30
N LEU A 391 -14.32 -16.45 -25.20
CA LEU A 391 -14.74 -15.06 -24.99
C LEU A 391 -13.81 -14.10 -25.76
N HIS A 392 -13.84 -14.20 -27.10
CA HIS A 392 -13.02 -13.37 -27.98
C HIS A 392 -13.44 -11.89 -27.92
N GLY A 393 -12.52 -10.97 -28.23
CA GLY A 393 -12.84 -9.55 -28.44
C GLY A 393 -13.15 -8.73 -27.19
N GLY A 394 -12.47 -9.00 -26.06
CA GLY A 394 -12.63 -8.20 -24.84
C GLY A 394 -13.67 -8.74 -23.85
N GLY A 395 -14.29 -9.87 -24.11
CA GLY A 395 -15.27 -10.51 -23.25
C GLY A 395 -14.72 -10.87 -21.87
N ALA A 396 -13.46 -11.33 -21.77
CA ALA A 396 -12.81 -11.62 -20.50
C ALA A 396 -12.56 -10.36 -19.66
N ILE A 397 -12.26 -9.22 -20.28
CA ILE A 397 -12.15 -7.93 -19.59
C ILE A 397 -13.51 -7.51 -19.03
N THR A 398 -14.57 -7.60 -19.84
CA THR A 398 -15.95 -7.34 -19.41
C THR A 398 -16.36 -8.24 -18.27
N PHE A 399 -16.01 -9.54 -18.32
CA PHE A 399 -16.26 -10.51 -17.25
C PHE A 399 -15.59 -10.12 -15.93
N CYS A 400 -14.36 -9.59 -15.96
CA CYS A 400 -13.72 -9.05 -14.75
C CYS A 400 -14.52 -7.90 -14.14
N PHE A 401 -15.10 -7.00 -14.94
CA PHE A 401 -15.93 -5.91 -14.43
C PHE A 401 -17.29 -6.39 -13.91
N VAL A 402 -17.89 -7.43 -14.52
CA VAL A 402 -19.09 -8.09 -13.98
C VAL A 402 -18.80 -8.69 -12.61
N LEU A 403 -17.73 -9.46 -12.47
CA LEU A 403 -17.28 -10.01 -11.18
C LEU A 403 -17.00 -8.90 -10.16
N ALA A 404 -16.39 -7.80 -10.58
CA ALA A 404 -16.17 -6.65 -9.71
C ALA A 404 -17.49 -6.03 -9.24
N THR A 405 -18.45 -5.86 -10.13
CA THR A 405 -19.79 -5.35 -9.78
C THR A 405 -20.49 -6.24 -8.76
N VAL A 406 -20.49 -7.56 -8.98
CA VAL A 406 -21.07 -8.53 -8.04
C VAL A 406 -20.35 -8.47 -6.69
N GLY A 407 -19.02 -8.46 -6.67
CA GLY A 407 -18.24 -8.34 -5.43
C GLY A 407 -18.52 -7.06 -4.66
N ALA A 408 -18.69 -5.93 -5.36
CA ALA A 408 -19.06 -4.65 -4.76
C ALA A 408 -20.48 -4.67 -4.17
N LEU A 409 -21.44 -5.27 -4.87
CA LEU A 409 -22.83 -5.45 -4.37
C LEU A 409 -22.87 -6.32 -3.12
N VAL A 410 -22.13 -7.44 -3.11
CA VAL A 410 -21.98 -8.29 -1.92
C VAL A 410 -21.42 -7.50 -0.75
N GLY A 411 -20.40 -6.66 -1.00
CA GLY A 411 -19.82 -5.76 0.00
C GLY A 411 -20.83 -4.73 0.54
N LEU A 412 -21.65 -4.14 -0.33
CA LEU A 412 -22.73 -3.19 0.05
C LEU A 412 -23.79 -3.87 0.91
N VAL A 413 -24.26 -5.03 0.50
CA VAL A 413 -25.27 -5.82 1.26
C VAL A 413 -24.69 -6.24 2.62
N GLY A 414 -23.44 -6.73 2.65
CA GLY A 414 -22.73 -7.09 3.87
C GLY A 414 -22.62 -5.92 4.84
N ALA A 415 -22.12 -4.78 4.38
CA ALA A 415 -22.01 -3.56 5.18
C ALA A 415 -23.39 -3.04 5.63
N GLY A 416 -24.42 -3.15 4.80
CA GLY A 416 -25.80 -2.74 5.09
C GLY A 416 -26.51 -3.63 6.12
N ARG A 417 -26.32 -4.96 6.07
CA ARG A 417 -26.87 -5.90 7.07
C ARG A 417 -26.36 -5.62 8.48
N TRP A 418 -25.10 -5.21 8.60
CA TRP A 418 -24.53 -4.82 9.89
C TRP A 418 -25.02 -3.45 10.37
N ALA A 419 -25.60 -2.63 9.49
CA ALA A 419 -26.25 -1.37 9.86
C ALA A 419 -27.65 -1.59 10.45
N ARG A 420 -28.47 -2.48 9.83
CA ARG A 420 -29.87 -2.70 10.20
C ARG A 420 -30.10 -3.58 11.43
N ARG A 421 -29.14 -4.37 11.86
CA ARG A 421 -29.22 -5.14 13.12
C ARG A 421 -28.95 -4.28 14.36
N ALA A 422 -29.08 -2.97 14.23
CA ALA A 422 -28.81 -1.97 15.25
C ALA A 422 -30.09 -1.37 15.88
N ASP A 423 -31.24 -1.60 15.24
CA ASP A 423 -32.57 -1.29 15.75
C ASP A 423 -33.21 -2.56 16.30
#